data_46f2f2c7c6670430f197f1c49e04e9a6
#
_entry.id   46f2f2c7c6670430f197f1c49e04e9a6
#
_cell.length_a   1.000
_cell.length_b   1.000
_cell.length_c   1.000
_cell.angle_alpha   90.00
_cell.angle_beta   90.00
_cell.angle_gamma   90.00
#
_symmetry.space_group_name_H-M   'P 1'
#
loop_
_entity.id
_entity.type
_entity.pdbx_description
1 polymer ?
#
loop_
_entity_poly.entity_id
_entity_poly.type
_entity_poly.pdbx_seq_one_letter_code
_entity_poly.pdbx_strand_id
1 'polypeptide(L)'
;MSFTRRQSRAYNRSLTSFGDAFADVYTSVLALGCAAAIAVSFVAALRGEMVRADPLSSGVAVHSPVAVPAGLLWVLLTYGALAGILMAARRLGPVAVTGAQGAWWLPLPLDRGPMVLPTFRRRIIWVGLGSTAAYVPFSILTGLGLAPAEHALAAVTFGACCLAVLGIAALLQPDGGTPRWALTGAFLALAPLAALPALAGRMWPLAVSALAAALILRRALHRAGAVPGTDLIRGGNVSGHAGASVFFLDTNELLRSFAGPPRPVAASRARRFYARPAVSPFAGLVKADVAAFLRLQPPVVVPLLWLAACLAVLVSDAGLPAWMQLAFIALAGCVVASGMGAVARRTALLPELDALLPLSPASVRTSRLLMPAAALVLWMALLTGALAVLGAGGPMLPVMGILAGAGMGAGCLRGATRPPADWTLPPVDTPMGPVPRAQLSALLRGLDVTVLSLLPVGLALFVGQAVPVLVLMQAVVSLVVVLVVLLSGSKPAYGRQ
;
A
#
# COMPACT_ATOMS: atom_id res chain seq x y z
N MET A 1 8.45 -36.73 -4.53
CA MET A 1 8.59 -35.31 -4.94
C MET A 1 9.60 -35.08 -6.07
N SER A 2 10.79 -35.66 -6.07
CA SER A 2 11.75 -35.48 -7.18
C SER A 2 11.25 -36.02 -8.53
N PHE A 3 10.60 -37.19 -8.50
CA PHE A 3 9.97 -37.80 -9.67
C PHE A 3 8.87 -36.89 -10.27
N THR A 4 7.90 -36.47 -9.48
CA THR A 4 6.79 -35.61 -9.94
C THR A 4 7.29 -34.30 -10.53
N ARG A 5 8.28 -33.66 -9.88
CA ARG A 5 8.90 -32.45 -10.43
C ARG A 5 9.64 -32.68 -11.74
N ARG A 6 10.28 -33.84 -11.89
CA ARG A 6 10.99 -34.21 -13.11
C ARG A 6 10.02 -34.43 -14.24
N GLN A 7 8.91 -35.14 -14.00
CA GLN A 7 7.84 -35.35 -14.98
C GLN A 7 7.13 -34.05 -15.37
N SER A 8 6.76 -33.19 -14.39
CA SER A 8 6.17 -31.90 -14.71
C SER A 8 7.10 -30.99 -15.52
N ARG A 9 8.41 -31.02 -15.24
CA ARG A 9 9.38 -30.26 -16.06
C ARG A 9 9.53 -30.84 -17.47
N ALA A 10 9.53 -32.17 -17.61
CA ALA A 10 9.60 -32.82 -18.92
C ALA A 10 8.36 -32.48 -19.76
N TYR A 11 7.18 -32.57 -19.16
CA TYR A 11 5.92 -32.18 -19.79
C TYR A 11 5.88 -30.72 -20.20
N ASN A 12 6.24 -29.79 -19.31
CA ASN A 12 6.27 -28.38 -19.65
C ASN A 12 7.28 -28.05 -20.76
N ARG A 13 8.45 -28.73 -20.76
CA ARG A 13 9.44 -28.57 -21.85
C ARG A 13 8.94 -29.10 -23.18
N SER A 14 8.09 -30.12 -23.20
CA SER A 14 7.50 -30.63 -24.45
C SER A 14 6.43 -29.71 -25.04
N LEU A 15 5.85 -28.80 -24.21
CA LEU A 15 4.84 -27.85 -24.63
C LEU A 15 5.40 -26.49 -25.05
N THR A 16 6.67 -26.17 -24.68
CA THR A 16 7.30 -24.87 -25.01
C THR A 16 8.37 -25.08 -26.08
N SER A 17 8.24 -24.38 -27.20
CA SER A 17 9.31 -24.31 -28.19
C SER A 17 10.47 -23.43 -27.67
N PHE A 18 11.66 -23.62 -28.22
CA PHE A 18 12.80 -22.74 -27.92
C PHE A 18 12.49 -21.28 -28.27
N GLY A 19 11.75 -21.07 -29.39
CA GLY A 19 11.33 -19.74 -29.81
C GLY A 19 10.40 -19.06 -28.80
N ASP A 20 9.43 -19.78 -28.22
CA ASP A 20 8.52 -19.25 -27.20
C ASP A 20 9.29 -18.88 -25.93
N ALA A 21 10.18 -19.76 -25.47
CA ALA A 21 11.01 -19.49 -24.29
C ALA A 21 11.97 -18.30 -24.50
N PHE A 22 12.52 -18.17 -25.71
CA PHE A 22 13.35 -17.02 -26.07
C PHE A 22 12.53 -15.73 -26.13
N ALA A 23 11.36 -15.75 -26.77
CA ALA A 23 10.46 -14.60 -26.85
C ALA A 23 10.03 -14.12 -25.46
N ASP A 24 9.68 -15.03 -24.55
CA ASP A 24 9.31 -14.70 -23.17
C ASP A 24 10.45 -14.05 -22.38
N VAL A 25 11.67 -14.59 -22.53
CA VAL A 25 12.87 -14.00 -21.86
C VAL A 25 13.20 -12.65 -22.49
N TYR A 26 13.22 -12.55 -23.81
CA TYR A 26 13.54 -11.32 -24.54
C TYR A 26 12.54 -10.20 -24.18
N THR A 27 11.24 -10.45 -24.25
CA THR A 27 10.21 -9.46 -23.92
C THR A 27 10.30 -9.04 -22.44
N SER A 28 10.59 -9.98 -21.53
CA SER A 28 10.78 -9.68 -20.12
C SER A 28 12.01 -8.79 -19.87
N VAL A 29 13.14 -9.09 -20.52
CA VAL A 29 14.37 -8.30 -20.42
C VAL A 29 14.20 -6.94 -21.05
N LEU A 30 13.54 -6.85 -22.20
CA LEU A 30 13.25 -5.59 -22.88
C LEU A 30 12.33 -4.71 -22.02
N ALA A 31 11.24 -5.28 -21.50
CA ALA A 31 10.31 -4.54 -20.64
C ALA A 31 10.99 -4.02 -19.36
N LEU A 32 11.84 -4.85 -18.72
CA LEU A 32 12.62 -4.43 -17.56
C LEU A 32 13.64 -3.34 -17.92
N GLY A 33 14.30 -3.47 -19.08
CA GLY A 33 15.25 -2.46 -19.57
C GLY A 33 14.57 -1.12 -19.84
N CYS A 34 13.43 -1.12 -20.53
CA CYS A 34 12.64 0.08 -20.77
C CYS A 34 12.13 0.71 -19.47
N ALA A 35 11.61 -0.09 -18.56
CA ALA A 35 11.15 0.40 -17.25
C ALA A 35 12.30 1.01 -16.43
N ALA A 36 13.48 0.39 -16.45
CA ALA A 36 14.68 0.92 -15.79
C ALA A 36 15.15 2.22 -16.43
N ALA A 37 15.18 2.30 -17.78
CA ALA A 37 15.54 3.51 -18.50
C ALA A 37 14.59 4.68 -18.19
N ILE A 38 13.29 4.44 -18.20
CA ILE A 38 12.27 5.44 -17.82
C ILE A 38 12.46 5.87 -16.37
N ALA A 39 12.64 4.93 -15.44
CA ALA A 39 12.88 5.24 -14.04
C ALA A 39 14.13 6.08 -13.83
N VAL A 40 15.24 5.73 -14.47
CA VAL A 40 16.50 6.48 -14.38
C VAL A 40 16.37 7.87 -14.99
N SER A 41 15.73 7.99 -16.17
CA SER A 41 15.50 9.29 -16.81
C SER A 41 14.61 10.21 -15.97
N PHE A 42 13.55 9.64 -15.40
CA PHE A 42 12.64 10.36 -14.51
C PHE A 42 13.38 10.83 -13.25
N VAL A 43 14.13 9.94 -12.60
CA VAL A 43 14.90 10.27 -11.39
C VAL A 43 16.00 11.30 -11.69
N ALA A 44 16.66 11.20 -12.86
CA ALA A 44 17.66 12.19 -13.28
C ALA A 44 17.02 13.57 -13.51
N ALA A 45 15.84 13.62 -14.13
CA ALA A 45 15.09 14.87 -14.29
C ALA A 45 14.69 15.47 -12.93
N LEU A 46 14.14 14.65 -12.02
CA LEU A 46 13.80 15.07 -10.65
C LEU A 46 15.02 15.62 -9.90
N ARG A 47 16.15 14.92 -10.00
CA ARG A 47 17.41 15.37 -9.40
C ARG A 47 17.87 16.70 -9.99
N GLY A 48 17.75 16.87 -11.30
CA GLY A 48 18.06 18.12 -11.99
C GLY A 48 17.24 19.29 -11.45
N GLU A 49 15.95 19.06 -11.20
CA GLU A 49 15.06 20.07 -10.59
C GLU A 49 15.45 20.38 -9.14
N MET A 50 15.77 19.34 -8.32
CA MET A 50 16.21 19.55 -6.94
C MET A 50 17.52 20.36 -6.82
N VAL A 51 18.45 20.15 -7.75
CA VAL A 51 19.73 20.91 -7.78
C VAL A 51 19.53 22.35 -8.25
N ARG A 52 18.57 22.60 -9.16
CA ARG A 52 18.25 23.95 -9.67
C ARG A 52 17.35 24.75 -8.74
N ALA A 53 16.55 24.05 -7.91
CA ALA A 53 15.63 24.70 -7.00
C ALA A 53 16.41 25.50 -5.94
N ASP A 54 16.12 26.79 -5.83
CA ASP A 54 16.62 27.61 -4.72
C ASP A 54 15.95 27.09 -3.43
N PRO A 55 16.73 26.61 -2.43
CA PRO A 55 16.17 26.05 -1.19
C PRO A 55 15.21 26.99 -0.44
N LEU A 56 15.36 28.28 -0.62
CA LEU A 56 14.56 29.30 0.07
C LEU A 56 13.22 29.63 -0.62
N SER A 57 13.07 29.28 -1.91
CA SER A 57 11.87 29.64 -2.70
C SER A 57 11.09 28.46 -3.25
N SER A 58 11.57 27.21 -3.07
CA SER A 58 11.08 26.05 -3.82
C SER A 58 10.11 25.15 -3.09
N GLY A 59 10.05 25.21 -1.76
CA GLY A 59 9.14 24.37 -0.94
C GLY A 59 7.81 25.02 -0.62
N VAL A 60 6.88 24.25 -0.08
CA VAL A 60 5.69 24.80 0.58
C VAL A 60 6.18 25.68 1.74
N ALA A 61 5.74 26.93 1.77
CA ALA A 61 6.17 27.91 2.79
C ALA A 61 5.71 27.47 4.20
N VAL A 62 6.57 26.81 4.93
CA VAL A 62 6.37 26.36 6.30
C VAL A 62 7.35 27.08 7.22
N HIS A 63 6.86 27.80 8.22
CA HIS A 63 7.69 28.46 9.22
C HIS A 63 7.79 27.58 10.46
N SER A 64 8.64 26.56 10.41
CA SER A 64 8.86 25.70 11.57
C SER A 64 10.09 26.15 12.36
N PRO A 65 9.99 26.28 13.70
CA PRO A 65 11.16 26.54 14.55
C PRO A 65 12.11 25.34 14.62
N VAL A 66 11.66 24.17 14.18
CA VAL A 66 12.44 22.93 14.16
C VAL A 66 12.44 22.37 12.73
N ALA A 67 13.59 22.36 12.10
CA ALA A 67 13.77 21.66 10.83
C ALA A 67 14.19 20.21 11.09
N VAL A 68 13.59 19.28 10.35
CA VAL A 68 14.02 17.87 10.38
C VAL A 68 15.22 17.73 9.43
N PRO A 69 16.41 17.33 9.94
CA PRO A 69 17.56 17.11 9.08
C PRO A 69 17.27 16.11 7.96
N ALA A 70 17.70 16.42 6.74
CA ALA A 70 17.48 15.56 5.57
C ALA A 70 17.90 14.10 5.83
N GLY A 71 19.07 13.89 6.44
CA GLY A 71 19.55 12.55 6.78
C GLY A 71 18.60 11.79 7.70
N LEU A 72 18.00 12.47 8.69
CA LEU A 72 17.02 11.85 9.58
C LEU A 72 15.72 11.53 8.82
N LEU A 73 15.25 12.42 7.94
CA LEU A 73 14.08 12.16 7.10
C LEU A 73 14.26 10.88 6.28
N TRP A 74 15.42 10.73 5.61
CA TRP A 74 15.69 9.55 4.79
C TRP A 74 15.76 8.25 5.60
N VAL A 75 16.33 8.30 6.80
CA VAL A 75 16.33 7.16 7.73
C VAL A 75 14.90 6.81 8.18
N LEU A 76 14.07 7.80 8.49
CA LEU A 76 12.67 7.59 8.88
C LEU A 76 11.84 6.99 7.73
N LEU A 77 12.01 7.46 6.50
CA LEU A 77 11.34 6.88 5.33
C LEU A 77 11.83 5.46 5.05
N THR A 78 13.12 5.20 5.20
CA THR A 78 13.69 3.84 5.07
C THR A 78 13.15 2.92 6.17
N TYR A 79 13.04 3.39 7.39
CA TYR A 79 12.40 2.66 8.49
C TYR A 79 10.94 2.34 8.18
N GLY A 80 10.18 3.31 7.68
CA GLY A 80 8.79 3.14 7.25
C GLY A 80 8.66 2.09 6.15
N ALA A 81 9.56 2.09 5.16
CA ALA A 81 9.62 1.09 4.11
C ALA A 81 9.90 -0.32 4.66
N LEU A 82 10.91 -0.49 5.53
CA LEU A 82 11.21 -1.78 6.17
C LEU A 82 10.04 -2.26 7.05
N ALA A 83 9.39 -1.36 7.80
CA ALA A 83 8.20 -1.68 8.58
C ALA A 83 7.03 -2.12 7.70
N GLY A 84 6.80 -1.45 6.59
CA GLY A 84 5.82 -1.83 5.57
C GLY A 84 6.11 -3.22 4.99
N ILE A 85 7.37 -3.50 4.63
CA ILE A 85 7.82 -4.81 4.14
C ILE A 85 7.62 -5.90 5.20
N LEU A 86 7.94 -5.63 6.47
CA LEU A 86 7.70 -6.57 7.57
C LEU A 86 6.21 -6.90 7.69
N MET A 87 5.35 -5.88 7.68
CA MET A 87 3.90 -6.07 7.77
C MET A 87 3.35 -6.83 6.56
N ALA A 88 3.78 -6.49 5.35
CA ALA A 88 3.41 -7.17 4.12
C ALA A 88 3.88 -8.65 4.14
N ALA A 89 5.15 -8.89 4.47
CA ALA A 89 5.71 -10.24 4.54
C ALA A 89 4.96 -11.12 5.57
N ARG A 90 4.61 -10.57 6.73
CA ARG A 90 3.81 -11.29 7.73
C ARG A 90 2.39 -11.62 7.25
N ARG A 91 1.78 -10.77 6.42
CA ARG A 91 0.46 -11.04 5.82
C ARG A 91 0.53 -12.08 4.71
N LEU A 92 1.52 -11.96 3.84
CA LEU A 92 1.75 -12.88 2.72
C LEU A 92 2.24 -14.26 3.15
N GLY A 93 2.80 -14.38 4.36
CA GLY A 93 3.44 -15.59 4.85
C GLY A 93 4.69 -15.93 4.04
N PRO A 94 5.92 -15.60 4.52
CA PRO A 94 7.17 -15.82 3.79
C PRO A 94 7.34 -17.29 3.39
N VAL A 95 6.96 -18.19 4.27
CA VAL A 95 6.91 -19.64 4.02
C VAL A 95 5.48 -20.02 3.71
N ALA A 96 5.23 -20.55 2.53
CA ALA A 96 3.90 -20.86 2.06
C ALA A 96 3.91 -21.99 1.04
N VAL A 97 2.75 -22.61 0.82
CA VAL A 97 2.50 -23.64 -0.19
C VAL A 97 1.47 -23.18 -1.18
N THR A 98 1.54 -23.64 -2.42
CA THR A 98 0.48 -23.38 -3.41
C THR A 98 -0.82 -24.09 -3.02
N GLY A 99 -1.96 -23.64 -3.53
CA GLY A 99 -3.26 -24.27 -3.24
C GLY A 99 -3.28 -25.76 -3.48
N ALA A 100 -2.75 -26.23 -4.63
CA ALA A 100 -2.63 -27.64 -4.96
C ALA A 100 -1.74 -28.42 -3.97
N GLN A 101 -0.59 -27.85 -3.60
CA GLN A 101 0.30 -28.48 -2.60
C GLN A 101 -0.36 -28.56 -1.23
N GLY A 102 -1.12 -27.53 -0.84
CA GLY A 102 -1.87 -27.48 0.41
C GLY A 102 -2.97 -28.55 0.47
N ALA A 103 -3.70 -28.74 -0.64
CA ALA A 103 -4.79 -29.71 -0.72
C ALA A 103 -4.31 -31.16 -0.78
N TRP A 104 -3.27 -31.46 -1.58
CA TRP A 104 -2.88 -32.82 -1.90
C TRP A 104 -1.71 -33.37 -1.08
N TRP A 105 -0.73 -32.52 -0.72
CA TRP A 105 0.52 -32.99 -0.11
C TRP A 105 0.58 -32.73 1.39
N LEU A 106 -0.05 -31.65 1.87
CA LEU A 106 0.06 -31.27 3.28
C LEU A 106 -0.66 -32.22 4.24
N PRO A 107 -1.77 -32.89 3.87
CA PRO A 107 -2.42 -33.88 4.72
C PRO A 107 -1.62 -35.18 4.87
N LEU A 108 -0.64 -35.42 3.96
CA LEU A 108 0.17 -36.65 4.01
C LEU A 108 1.25 -36.56 5.10
N PRO A 109 1.63 -37.67 5.73
CA PRO A 109 2.67 -37.70 6.74
C PRO A 109 4.06 -37.62 6.10
N LEU A 110 4.33 -36.54 5.38
CA LEU A 110 5.60 -36.32 4.68
C LEU A 110 6.39 -35.19 5.35
N ASP A 111 7.71 -35.24 5.23
CA ASP A 111 8.55 -34.10 5.58
C ASP A 111 8.20 -32.88 4.73
N ARG A 112 7.86 -31.80 5.39
CA ARG A 112 7.44 -30.54 4.78
C ARG A 112 8.61 -29.73 4.22
N GLY A 113 9.81 -29.93 4.75
CA GLY A 113 11.02 -29.20 4.35
C GLY A 113 11.23 -29.17 2.83
N PRO A 114 11.31 -30.34 2.14
CA PRO A 114 11.49 -30.39 0.69
C PRO A 114 10.38 -29.72 -0.12
N MET A 115 9.19 -29.56 0.47
CA MET A 115 8.05 -28.91 -0.18
C MET A 115 8.14 -27.38 -0.11
N VAL A 116 8.46 -26.83 1.08
CA VAL A 116 8.39 -25.37 1.32
C VAL A 116 9.68 -24.64 0.97
N LEU A 117 10.84 -25.27 1.15
CA LEU A 117 12.16 -24.65 0.96
C LEU A 117 12.39 -24.07 -0.44
N PRO A 118 12.03 -24.73 -1.56
CA PRO A 118 12.25 -24.16 -2.89
C PRO A 118 11.46 -22.89 -3.14
N THR A 119 10.21 -22.85 -2.67
CA THR A 119 9.36 -21.65 -2.79
C THR A 119 9.90 -20.51 -1.94
N PHE A 120 10.36 -20.81 -0.71
CA PHE A 120 10.94 -19.80 0.16
C PHE A 120 12.26 -19.25 -0.39
N ARG A 121 13.17 -20.13 -0.90
CA ARG A 121 14.42 -19.70 -1.55
C ARG A 121 14.15 -18.79 -2.76
N ARG A 122 13.17 -19.13 -3.59
CA ARG A 122 12.78 -18.28 -4.72
C ARG A 122 12.30 -16.90 -4.26
N ARG A 123 11.52 -16.85 -3.18
CA ARG A 123 11.07 -15.56 -2.59
C ARG A 123 12.24 -14.74 -2.05
N ILE A 124 13.23 -15.36 -1.39
CA ILE A 124 14.45 -14.68 -0.93
C ILE A 124 15.14 -14.00 -2.11
N ILE A 125 15.33 -14.70 -3.24
CA ILE A 125 15.99 -14.14 -4.43
C ILE A 125 15.19 -12.96 -4.97
N TRP A 126 13.88 -13.11 -5.17
CA TRP A 126 13.06 -12.04 -5.75
C TRP A 126 12.91 -10.82 -4.84
N VAL A 127 12.79 -11.02 -3.53
CA VAL A 127 12.75 -9.92 -2.57
C VAL A 127 14.10 -9.21 -2.53
N GLY A 128 15.22 -9.94 -2.51
CA GLY A 128 16.55 -9.34 -2.53
C GLY A 128 16.79 -8.50 -3.78
N LEU A 129 16.59 -9.08 -4.97
CA LEU A 129 16.77 -8.37 -6.24
C LEU A 129 15.79 -7.19 -6.40
N GLY A 130 14.51 -7.42 -6.12
CA GLY A 130 13.49 -6.40 -6.29
C GLY A 130 13.65 -5.22 -5.34
N SER A 131 14.00 -5.47 -4.06
CA SER A 131 14.23 -4.38 -3.10
C SER A 131 15.53 -3.62 -3.39
N THR A 132 16.58 -4.29 -3.83
CA THR A 132 17.81 -3.64 -4.28
C THR A 132 17.52 -2.71 -5.46
N ALA A 133 16.84 -3.21 -6.50
CA ALA A 133 16.49 -2.40 -7.67
C ALA A 133 15.56 -1.23 -7.31
N ALA A 134 14.58 -1.45 -6.44
CA ALA A 134 13.64 -0.41 -6.01
C ALA A 134 14.31 0.71 -5.18
N TYR A 135 15.41 0.42 -4.48
CA TYR A 135 16.11 1.41 -3.68
C TYR A 135 17.02 2.33 -4.50
N VAL A 136 17.47 1.91 -5.71
CA VAL A 136 18.35 2.73 -6.56
C VAL A 136 17.77 4.12 -6.85
N PRO A 137 16.53 4.27 -7.34
CA PRO A 137 15.94 5.58 -7.57
C PRO A 137 15.88 6.44 -6.29
N PHE A 138 15.51 5.85 -5.17
CA PHE A 138 15.47 6.53 -3.88
C PHE A 138 16.85 7.01 -3.45
N SER A 139 17.89 6.16 -3.58
CA SER A 139 19.28 6.53 -3.26
C SER A 139 19.79 7.67 -4.14
N ILE A 140 19.45 7.67 -5.43
CA ILE A 140 19.84 8.76 -6.35
C ILE A 140 19.18 10.08 -5.95
N LEU A 141 17.93 10.07 -5.52
CA LEU A 141 17.21 11.26 -5.08
C LEU A 141 17.74 11.82 -3.75
N THR A 142 18.11 10.94 -2.82
CA THR A 142 18.47 11.33 -1.45
C THR A 142 19.98 11.60 -1.26
N GLY A 143 20.81 10.98 -2.09
CA GLY A 143 22.27 11.06 -2.01
C GLY A 143 22.88 11.95 -3.09
N LEU A 144 22.59 13.26 -3.09
CA LEU A 144 22.99 14.20 -4.16
C LEU A 144 24.50 14.28 -4.43
N GLY A 145 25.33 13.93 -3.44
CA GLY A 145 26.81 13.97 -3.58
C GLY A 145 27.47 12.60 -3.78
N LEU A 146 26.68 11.50 -3.86
CA LEU A 146 27.24 10.14 -3.92
C LEU A 146 27.69 9.76 -5.34
N ALA A 147 28.79 8.98 -5.42
CA ALA A 147 29.21 8.36 -6.66
C ALA A 147 28.30 7.18 -7.06
N PRO A 148 28.24 6.77 -8.35
CA PRO A 148 27.41 5.64 -8.79
C PRO A 148 27.65 4.35 -8.01
N ALA A 149 28.88 4.06 -7.63
CA ALA A 149 29.23 2.89 -6.84
C ALA A 149 28.63 2.95 -5.42
N GLU A 150 28.53 4.13 -4.82
CA GLU A 150 27.93 4.34 -3.50
C GLU A 150 26.41 4.15 -3.52
N HIS A 151 25.74 4.60 -4.61
CA HIS A 151 24.34 4.30 -4.83
C HIS A 151 24.07 2.79 -4.95
N ALA A 152 24.92 2.07 -5.68
CA ALA A 152 24.84 0.62 -5.79
C ALA A 152 25.06 -0.04 -4.42
N LEU A 153 26.03 0.42 -3.65
CA LEU A 153 26.33 -0.07 -2.31
C LEU A 153 25.15 0.15 -1.34
N ALA A 154 24.55 1.35 -1.36
CA ALA A 154 23.36 1.67 -0.58
C ALA A 154 22.19 0.74 -0.93
N ALA A 155 21.95 0.53 -2.23
CA ALA A 155 20.88 -0.31 -2.72
C ALA A 155 21.05 -1.79 -2.31
N VAL A 156 22.27 -2.33 -2.44
CA VAL A 156 22.57 -3.71 -2.00
C VAL A 156 22.45 -3.84 -0.48
N THR A 157 22.89 -2.82 0.27
CA THR A 157 22.72 -2.77 1.73
C THR A 157 21.23 -2.79 2.12
N PHE A 158 20.40 -1.98 1.46
CA PHE A 158 18.95 -2.00 1.68
C PHE A 158 18.34 -3.36 1.30
N GLY A 159 18.76 -3.96 0.20
CA GLY A 159 18.36 -5.31 -0.19
C GLY A 159 18.68 -6.35 0.90
N ALA A 160 19.88 -6.30 1.48
CA ALA A 160 20.26 -7.15 2.60
C ALA A 160 19.39 -6.89 3.85
N CYS A 161 19.07 -5.63 4.17
CA CYS A 161 18.13 -5.30 5.25
C CYS A 161 16.74 -5.89 5.00
N CYS A 162 16.21 -5.80 3.76
CA CYS A 162 14.93 -6.41 3.39
C CYS A 162 14.95 -7.94 3.53
N LEU A 163 16.06 -8.59 3.21
CA LEU A 163 16.26 -10.04 3.43
C LEU A 163 16.27 -10.39 4.92
N ALA A 164 16.90 -9.59 5.77
CA ALA A 164 16.84 -9.75 7.22
C ALA A 164 15.38 -9.62 7.72
N VAL A 165 14.64 -8.62 7.25
CA VAL A 165 13.21 -8.40 7.56
C VAL A 165 12.35 -9.59 7.11
N LEU A 166 12.58 -10.12 5.90
CA LEU A 166 11.89 -11.31 5.40
C LEU A 166 12.15 -12.53 6.31
N GLY A 167 13.40 -12.70 6.74
CA GLY A 167 13.80 -13.75 7.68
C GLY A 167 13.13 -13.58 9.05
N ILE A 168 13.08 -12.36 9.59
CA ILE A 168 12.35 -12.05 10.84
C ILE A 168 10.86 -12.41 10.68
N ALA A 169 10.23 -12.00 9.58
CA ALA A 169 8.83 -12.33 9.30
C ALA A 169 8.60 -13.85 9.25
N ALA A 170 9.52 -14.61 8.65
CA ALA A 170 9.46 -16.07 8.59
C ALA A 170 9.62 -16.73 9.97
N LEU A 171 10.48 -16.18 10.83
CA LEU A 171 10.65 -16.67 12.21
C LEU A 171 9.44 -16.38 13.09
N LEU A 172 8.71 -15.30 12.81
CA LEU A 172 7.49 -14.91 13.53
C LEU A 172 6.22 -15.62 13.01
N GLN A 173 6.32 -16.39 11.91
CA GLN A 173 5.17 -17.04 11.28
C GLN A 173 4.63 -18.26 12.06
N PRO A 174 5.45 -19.13 12.70
CA PRO A 174 4.98 -20.36 13.35
C PRO A 174 4.08 -20.14 14.56
N ASP A 175 4.15 -18.96 15.17
CA ASP A 175 3.38 -18.66 16.38
C ASP A 175 2.01 -18.11 15.98
N GLY A 176 0.98 -18.95 15.97
CA GLY A 176 -0.43 -18.58 15.65
C GLY A 176 -0.99 -17.40 16.47
N GLY A 177 -0.21 -16.90 17.44
CA GLY A 177 -0.37 -15.66 18.19
C GLY A 177 0.99 -15.10 18.53
N THR A 178 1.65 -14.42 17.58
CA THR A 178 2.96 -13.78 17.86
C THR A 178 2.83 -12.87 19.08
N PRO A 179 3.55 -13.11 20.15
CA PRO A 179 3.45 -12.31 21.37
C PRO A 179 3.84 -10.86 21.06
N ARG A 180 3.17 -9.91 21.71
CA ARG A 180 3.39 -8.48 21.46
C ARG A 180 4.84 -8.05 21.61
N TRP A 181 5.56 -8.65 22.59
CA TRP A 181 6.97 -8.35 22.81
C TRP A 181 7.86 -8.73 21.63
N ALA A 182 7.57 -9.87 20.95
CA ALA A 182 8.34 -10.29 19.77
C ALA A 182 8.10 -9.35 18.57
N LEU A 183 6.88 -8.82 18.44
CA LEU A 183 6.58 -7.80 17.44
C LEU A 183 7.27 -6.48 17.76
N THR A 184 7.19 -6.04 19.01
CA THR A 184 7.89 -4.83 19.44
C THR A 184 9.40 -4.97 19.23
N GLY A 185 9.98 -6.11 19.59
CA GLY A 185 11.39 -6.40 19.35
C GLY A 185 11.75 -6.39 17.86
N ALA A 186 10.87 -6.94 16.98
CA ALA A 186 11.07 -6.90 15.54
C ALA A 186 11.07 -5.45 15.01
N PHE A 187 10.10 -4.61 15.43
CA PHE A 187 10.09 -3.21 15.03
C PHE A 187 11.29 -2.42 15.58
N LEU A 188 11.71 -2.65 16.81
CA LEU A 188 12.93 -2.04 17.34
C LEU A 188 14.18 -2.43 16.54
N ALA A 189 14.27 -3.68 16.12
CA ALA A 189 15.40 -4.15 15.29
C ALA A 189 15.45 -3.49 13.89
N LEU A 190 14.35 -2.90 13.41
CA LEU A 190 14.35 -2.17 12.14
C LEU A 190 15.09 -0.82 12.23
N ALA A 191 15.18 -0.21 13.41
CA ALA A 191 15.80 1.11 13.55
C ALA A 191 17.28 1.12 13.16
N PRO A 192 18.15 0.22 13.68
CA PRO A 192 19.53 0.14 13.23
C PRO A 192 19.63 -0.29 11.76
N LEU A 193 18.76 -1.20 11.27
CA LEU A 193 18.76 -1.62 9.86
C LEU A 193 18.42 -0.46 8.91
N ALA A 194 17.55 0.46 9.31
CA ALA A 194 17.17 1.61 8.51
C ALA A 194 18.29 2.65 8.37
N ALA A 195 19.19 2.72 9.34
CA ALA A 195 20.32 3.64 9.32
C ALA A 195 21.49 3.15 8.41
N LEU A 196 21.60 1.84 8.16
CA LEU A 196 22.72 1.27 7.40
C LEU A 196 22.81 1.78 5.95
N PRO A 197 21.75 1.86 5.16
CA PRO A 197 21.81 2.37 3.80
C PRO A 197 22.23 3.85 3.72
N ALA A 198 21.93 4.65 4.75
CA ALA A 198 22.32 6.07 4.81
C ALA A 198 23.85 6.26 5.00
N LEU A 199 24.57 5.20 5.37
CA LEU A 199 26.02 5.18 5.54
C LEU A 199 26.76 4.61 4.31
N ALA A 200 26.19 4.82 3.14
CA ALA A 200 26.57 4.17 1.87
C ALA A 200 28.02 4.42 1.40
N GLY A 201 28.68 5.47 1.85
CA GLY A 201 30.11 5.72 1.53
C GLY A 201 31.10 4.74 2.17
N ARG A 202 30.61 3.73 2.91
CA ARG A 202 31.43 2.75 3.65
C ARG A 202 30.99 1.33 3.36
N MET A 203 31.94 0.37 3.37
CA MET A 203 31.65 -1.07 3.12
C MET A 203 31.10 -1.81 4.33
N TRP A 204 31.38 -1.35 5.56
CA TRP A 204 30.97 -2.07 6.76
C TRP A 204 29.43 -2.16 6.95
N PRO A 205 28.57 -1.20 6.52
CA PRO A 205 27.13 -1.36 6.62
C PRO A 205 26.59 -2.54 5.79
N LEU A 206 27.16 -2.74 4.60
CA LEU A 206 26.86 -3.91 3.78
C LEU A 206 27.28 -5.20 4.48
N ALA A 207 28.49 -5.27 5.04
CA ALA A 207 28.96 -6.45 5.74
C ALA A 207 28.05 -6.81 6.94
N VAL A 208 27.66 -5.81 7.74
CA VAL A 208 26.76 -5.99 8.90
C VAL A 208 25.39 -6.44 8.45
N SER A 209 24.77 -5.78 7.46
CA SER A 209 23.44 -6.14 6.97
C SER A 209 23.41 -7.50 6.30
N ALA A 210 24.44 -7.86 5.52
CA ALA A 210 24.57 -9.15 4.88
C ALA A 210 24.76 -10.28 5.90
N LEU A 211 25.60 -10.05 6.92
CA LEU A 211 25.79 -11.02 8.02
C LEU A 211 24.48 -11.23 8.80
N ALA A 212 23.80 -10.14 9.17
CA ALA A 212 22.50 -10.22 9.85
C ALA A 212 21.48 -10.98 9.00
N ALA A 213 21.36 -10.67 7.70
CA ALA A 213 20.48 -11.37 6.78
C ALA A 213 20.83 -12.86 6.69
N ALA A 214 22.12 -13.20 6.54
CA ALA A 214 22.59 -14.58 6.43
C ALA A 214 22.24 -15.39 7.69
N LEU A 215 22.50 -14.86 8.88
CA LEU A 215 22.23 -15.54 10.16
C LEU A 215 20.72 -15.73 10.39
N ILE A 216 19.92 -14.68 10.14
CA ILE A 216 18.46 -14.73 10.32
C ILE A 216 17.81 -15.68 9.30
N LEU A 217 18.20 -15.58 8.01
CA LEU A 217 17.68 -16.47 6.97
C LEU A 217 18.10 -17.92 7.17
N ARG A 218 19.35 -18.19 7.58
CA ARG A 218 19.79 -19.55 7.94
C ARG A 218 18.85 -20.14 8.99
N ARG A 219 18.58 -19.40 10.08
CA ARG A 219 17.67 -19.84 11.12
C ARG A 219 16.24 -20.04 10.62
N ALA A 220 15.74 -19.12 9.77
CA ALA A 220 14.43 -19.21 9.15
C ALA A 220 14.31 -20.43 8.23
N LEU A 221 15.32 -20.73 7.41
CA LEU A 221 15.37 -21.92 6.55
C LEU A 221 15.34 -23.23 7.35
N HIS A 222 16.07 -23.29 8.47
CA HIS A 222 16.03 -24.47 9.35
C HIS A 222 14.65 -24.67 10.00
N ARG A 223 13.92 -23.59 10.29
CA ARG A 223 12.58 -23.65 10.90
C ARG A 223 11.42 -23.71 9.91
N ALA A 224 11.68 -23.57 8.61
CA ALA A 224 10.64 -23.50 7.59
C ALA A 224 9.72 -24.73 7.56
N GLY A 225 10.25 -25.93 7.83
CA GLY A 225 9.48 -27.18 7.91
C GLY A 225 8.56 -27.27 9.13
N ALA A 226 8.84 -26.52 10.20
CA ALA A 226 8.06 -26.51 11.43
C ALA A 226 6.83 -25.59 11.39
N VAL A 227 6.64 -24.81 10.31
CA VAL A 227 5.48 -23.91 10.18
C VAL A 227 4.18 -24.72 10.11
N PRO A 228 3.15 -24.38 10.92
CA PRO A 228 1.86 -25.06 10.91
C PRO A 228 1.23 -25.08 9.52
N GLY A 229 0.56 -26.19 9.18
CA GLY A 229 -0.07 -26.37 7.86
C GLY A 229 -1.12 -25.31 7.54
N THR A 230 -1.89 -24.88 8.54
CA THR A 230 -2.87 -23.80 8.43
C THR A 230 -2.25 -22.48 7.98
N ASP A 231 -1.06 -22.14 8.52
CA ASP A 231 -0.36 -20.90 8.18
C ASP A 231 0.30 -21.00 6.80
N LEU A 232 0.79 -22.19 6.42
CA LEU A 232 1.31 -22.46 5.07
C LEU A 232 0.24 -22.26 4.00
N ILE A 233 -0.97 -22.82 4.20
CA ILE A 233 -2.11 -22.68 3.28
C ILE A 233 -2.57 -21.24 3.23
N ARG A 234 -2.73 -20.60 4.40
CA ARG A 234 -3.13 -19.19 4.48
C ARG A 234 -2.15 -18.28 3.74
N GLY A 235 -0.86 -18.44 3.99
CA GLY A 235 0.18 -17.68 3.29
C GLY A 235 0.17 -17.91 1.78
N GLY A 236 -0.09 -19.13 1.33
CA GLY A 236 -0.24 -19.49 -0.08
C GLY A 236 -1.41 -18.81 -0.74
N ASN A 237 -2.58 -18.87 -0.11
CA ASN A 237 -3.80 -18.24 -0.61
C ASN A 237 -3.66 -16.72 -0.70
N VAL A 238 -3.17 -16.09 0.38
CA VAL A 238 -2.94 -14.62 0.40
C VAL A 238 -1.91 -14.21 -0.64
N SER A 239 -0.80 -14.92 -0.77
CA SER A 239 0.25 -14.58 -1.75
C SER A 239 -0.18 -14.83 -3.19
N GLY A 240 -0.98 -15.87 -3.44
CA GLY A 240 -1.55 -16.13 -4.77
C GLY A 240 -2.55 -15.05 -5.18
N HIS A 241 -3.45 -14.69 -4.28
CA HIS A 241 -4.41 -13.59 -4.49
C HIS A 241 -3.71 -12.24 -4.70
N ALA A 242 -2.76 -11.89 -3.83
CA ALA A 242 -1.99 -10.66 -3.97
C ALA A 242 -1.19 -10.61 -5.27
N GLY A 243 -0.56 -11.72 -5.67
CA GLY A 243 0.17 -11.81 -6.93
C GLY A 243 -0.74 -11.59 -8.15
N ALA A 244 -1.90 -12.23 -8.18
CA ALA A 244 -2.90 -12.01 -9.23
C ALA A 244 -3.39 -10.56 -9.24
N SER A 245 -3.69 -9.99 -8.06
CA SER A 245 -4.16 -8.60 -7.95
C SER A 245 -3.13 -7.58 -8.46
N VAL A 246 -1.84 -7.80 -8.20
CA VAL A 246 -0.76 -6.96 -8.74
C VAL A 246 -0.67 -7.09 -10.26
N PHE A 247 -0.75 -8.33 -10.79
CA PHE A 247 -0.71 -8.56 -12.23
C PHE A 247 -1.87 -7.87 -12.96
N PHE A 248 -3.07 -7.91 -12.38
CA PHE A 248 -4.25 -7.24 -12.94
C PHE A 248 -4.38 -5.76 -12.55
N LEU A 249 -3.42 -5.20 -11.79
CA LEU A 249 -3.47 -3.85 -11.23
C LEU A 249 -4.72 -3.59 -10.38
N ASP A 250 -5.30 -4.64 -9.80
CA ASP A 250 -6.50 -4.56 -8.99
C ASP A 250 -6.19 -4.20 -7.53
N THR A 251 -6.22 -2.90 -7.24
CA THR A 251 -5.96 -2.36 -5.89
C THR A 251 -6.98 -2.83 -4.85
N ASN A 252 -8.24 -3.11 -5.24
CA ASN A 252 -9.27 -3.60 -4.32
C ASN A 252 -9.00 -5.03 -3.88
N GLU A 253 -8.69 -5.93 -4.82
CA GLU A 253 -8.36 -7.32 -4.51
C GLU A 253 -7.05 -7.40 -3.74
N LEU A 254 -6.07 -6.53 -4.07
CA LEU A 254 -4.85 -6.41 -3.30
C LEU A 254 -5.15 -6.04 -1.83
N LEU A 255 -5.96 -5.01 -1.60
CA LEU A 255 -6.34 -4.59 -0.25
C LEU A 255 -7.18 -5.65 0.48
N ARG A 256 -8.01 -6.41 -0.24
CA ARG A 256 -8.74 -7.58 0.31
C ARG A 256 -7.78 -8.67 0.76
N SER A 257 -6.77 -8.99 -0.05
CA SER A 257 -5.78 -10.02 0.29
C SER A 257 -4.99 -9.66 1.54
N PHE A 258 -4.73 -8.37 1.76
CA PHE A 258 -4.08 -7.85 2.97
C PHE A 258 -5.03 -7.65 4.15
N ALA A 259 -6.35 -7.66 3.95
CA ALA A 259 -7.32 -7.53 5.03
C ALA A 259 -7.25 -8.76 5.95
N GLY A 260 -6.96 -8.53 7.22
CA GLY A 260 -6.99 -9.58 8.23
C GLY A 260 -8.42 -9.98 8.62
N PRO A 261 -8.55 -11.02 9.46
CA PRO A 261 -9.83 -11.33 10.07
C PRO A 261 -10.31 -10.16 10.93
N PRO A 262 -11.63 -9.99 11.08
CA PRO A 262 -12.19 -8.97 11.96
C PRO A 262 -11.71 -9.17 13.40
N ARG A 263 -11.49 -8.08 14.12
CA ARG A 263 -11.09 -8.15 15.53
C ARG A 263 -12.16 -8.88 16.34
N PRO A 264 -11.79 -9.90 17.13
CA PRO A 264 -12.76 -10.61 17.96
C PRO A 264 -13.33 -9.66 19.02
N VAL A 265 -14.62 -9.77 19.25
CA VAL A 265 -15.34 -9.04 20.33
C VAL A 265 -16.02 -10.06 21.20
N ALA A 266 -15.97 -9.86 22.52
CA ALA A 266 -16.67 -10.72 23.46
C ALA A 266 -18.15 -10.81 23.12
N ALA A 267 -18.70 -12.03 23.06
CA ALA A 267 -20.08 -12.29 22.66
C ALA A 267 -21.11 -11.50 23.51
N SER A 268 -20.84 -11.32 24.81
CA SER A 268 -21.67 -10.52 25.71
C SER A 268 -21.73 -9.03 25.33
N ARG A 269 -20.61 -8.47 24.85
CA ARG A 269 -20.54 -7.07 24.40
C ARG A 269 -21.28 -6.90 23.06
N ALA A 270 -21.09 -7.82 22.13
CA ALA A 270 -21.80 -7.82 20.85
C ALA A 270 -23.31 -7.95 21.08
N ARG A 271 -23.74 -8.89 21.91
CA ARG A 271 -25.15 -9.07 22.27
C ARG A 271 -25.76 -7.80 22.84
N ARG A 272 -25.12 -7.15 23.84
CA ARG A 272 -25.61 -5.89 24.43
C ARG A 272 -25.68 -4.74 23.44
N PHE A 273 -24.73 -4.68 22.50
CA PHE A 273 -24.71 -3.64 21.48
C PHE A 273 -25.88 -3.79 20.50
N TYR A 274 -26.14 -5.01 20.00
CA TYR A 274 -27.23 -5.27 19.05
C TYR A 274 -28.62 -5.39 19.70
N ALA A 275 -28.72 -5.71 20.99
CA ALA A 275 -29.96 -5.73 21.71
C ALA A 275 -30.63 -4.35 21.89
N ARG A 276 -29.85 -3.26 21.78
CA ARG A 276 -30.41 -1.91 21.82
C ARG A 276 -31.15 -1.62 20.50
N PRO A 277 -32.47 -1.34 20.52
CA PRO A 277 -33.22 -1.05 19.31
C PRO A 277 -32.65 0.17 18.60
N ALA A 278 -32.73 0.16 17.28
CA ALA A 278 -32.43 1.33 16.44
C ALA A 278 -33.77 2.10 16.21
N VAL A 279 -33.69 3.42 16.18
CA VAL A 279 -34.85 4.30 15.98
C VAL A 279 -35.43 4.16 14.57
N SER A 280 -34.58 3.80 13.59
CA SER A 280 -34.99 3.62 12.19
C SER A 280 -34.11 2.56 11.52
N PRO A 281 -34.54 1.98 10.39
CA PRO A 281 -33.71 1.05 9.61
C PRO A 281 -32.37 1.65 9.20
N PHE A 282 -32.33 2.93 8.82
CA PHE A 282 -31.11 3.65 8.49
C PHE A 282 -30.19 3.76 9.70
N ALA A 283 -30.69 4.16 10.87
CA ALA A 283 -29.89 4.22 12.09
C ALA A 283 -29.33 2.85 12.49
N GLY A 284 -30.11 1.78 12.25
CA GLY A 284 -29.66 0.41 12.45
C GLY A 284 -28.49 0.03 11.55
N LEU A 285 -28.56 0.39 10.26
CA LEU A 285 -27.47 0.17 9.30
C LEU A 285 -26.23 0.98 9.67
N VAL A 286 -26.37 2.27 9.97
CA VAL A 286 -25.24 3.11 10.42
C VAL A 286 -24.58 2.53 11.66
N LYS A 287 -25.36 2.08 12.65
CA LYS A 287 -24.84 1.44 13.86
C LYS A 287 -24.04 0.18 13.54
N ALA A 288 -24.53 -0.66 12.60
CA ALA A 288 -23.83 -1.86 12.16
C ALA A 288 -22.54 -1.52 11.41
N ASP A 289 -22.56 -0.51 10.52
CA ASP A 289 -21.40 -0.05 9.75
C ASP A 289 -20.32 0.55 10.63
N VAL A 290 -20.68 1.35 11.64
CA VAL A 290 -19.75 1.86 12.66
C VAL A 290 -19.05 0.72 13.38
N ALA A 291 -19.82 -0.27 13.86
CA ALA A 291 -19.25 -1.43 14.53
C ALA A 291 -18.34 -2.25 13.60
N ALA A 292 -18.74 -2.45 12.35
CA ALA A 292 -17.95 -3.14 11.34
C ALA A 292 -16.67 -2.37 11.02
N PHE A 293 -16.76 -1.04 10.84
CA PHE A 293 -15.62 -0.18 10.58
C PHE A 293 -14.56 -0.29 11.68
N LEU A 294 -14.94 -0.13 12.95
CA LEU A 294 -14.03 -0.23 14.08
C LEU A 294 -13.37 -1.61 14.23
N ARG A 295 -14.03 -2.66 13.73
CA ARG A 295 -13.50 -4.04 13.78
C ARG A 295 -12.60 -4.40 12.59
N LEU A 296 -12.84 -3.80 11.44
CA LEU A 296 -12.18 -4.15 10.17
C LEU A 296 -11.02 -3.23 9.83
N GLN A 297 -11.01 -2.01 10.38
CA GLN A 297 -10.01 -1.02 10.04
C GLN A 297 -8.59 -1.43 10.46
N PRO A 298 -7.58 -1.06 9.66
CA PRO A 298 -6.19 -1.13 10.10
C PRO A 298 -5.99 -0.33 11.40
N PRO A 299 -4.95 -0.63 12.16
CA PRO A 299 -4.65 0.14 13.36
C PRO A 299 -4.59 1.64 13.05
N VAL A 300 -5.13 2.48 13.92
CA VAL A 300 -5.11 3.96 13.81
C VAL A 300 -3.67 4.49 13.63
N VAL A 301 -2.68 3.70 14.06
CA VAL A 301 -1.26 3.98 13.87
C VAL A 301 -0.87 4.19 12.40
N VAL A 302 -1.50 3.47 11.44
CA VAL A 302 -1.12 3.60 10.01
C VAL A 302 -1.43 4.99 9.45
N PRO A 303 -2.66 5.53 9.54
CA PRO A 303 -2.92 6.92 9.12
C PRO A 303 -2.13 7.96 9.92
N LEU A 304 -1.84 7.72 11.21
CA LEU A 304 -0.99 8.62 11.99
C LEU A 304 0.47 8.60 11.54
N LEU A 305 1.01 7.44 11.17
CA LEU A 305 2.36 7.36 10.59
C LEU A 305 2.45 8.11 9.24
N TRP A 306 1.42 8.01 8.39
CA TRP A 306 1.36 8.78 7.15
C TRP A 306 1.23 10.28 7.40
N LEU A 307 0.45 10.69 8.43
CA LEU A 307 0.37 12.09 8.86
C LEU A 307 1.75 12.60 9.31
N ALA A 308 2.42 11.86 10.18
CA ALA A 308 3.75 12.20 10.67
C ALA A 308 4.78 12.26 9.52
N ALA A 309 4.71 11.33 8.56
CA ALA A 309 5.58 11.34 7.38
C ALA A 309 5.34 12.57 6.50
N CYS A 310 4.07 12.97 6.27
CA CYS A 310 3.75 14.20 5.54
C CYS A 310 4.34 15.43 6.25
N LEU A 311 4.15 15.54 7.55
CA LEU A 311 4.69 16.67 8.32
C LEU A 311 6.22 16.65 8.31
N ALA A 312 6.86 15.49 8.47
CA ALA A 312 8.31 15.37 8.42
C ALA A 312 8.88 15.79 7.05
N VAL A 313 8.23 15.41 5.94
CA VAL A 313 8.62 15.82 4.58
C VAL A 313 8.51 17.33 4.41
N LEU A 314 7.43 17.95 4.91
CA LEU A 314 7.19 19.39 4.76
C LEU A 314 8.10 20.26 5.63
N VAL A 315 8.46 19.77 6.81
CA VAL A 315 9.33 20.50 7.78
C VAL A 315 10.82 20.18 7.57
N SER A 316 11.15 19.28 6.63
CA SER A 316 12.55 18.88 6.40
C SER A 316 13.36 19.94 5.65
N ASP A 317 14.66 19.99 5.96
CA ASP A 317 15.67 20.78 5.22
C ASP A 317 16.21 20.06 3.97
N ALA A 318 15.46 19.06 3.47
CA ALA A 318 15.89 18.22 2.36
C ALA A 318 15.88 18.93 0.98
N GLY A 319 15.49 20.20 0.90
CA GLY A 319 15.43 20.95 -0.36
C GLY A 319 14.44 20.39 -1.38
N LEU A 320 13.37 19.75 -0.91
CA LEU A 320 12.36 19.15 -1.78
C LEU A 320 11.50 20.23 -2.44
N PRO A 321 11.36 20.26 -3.78
CA PRO A 321 10.46 21.17 -4.47
C PRO A 321 9.02 21.00 -4.02
N ALA A 322 8.22 22.08 -4.04
CA ALA A 322 6.83 22.09 -3.58
C ALA A 322 5.97 21.01 -4.25
N TRP A 323 6.14 20.79 -5.55
CA TRP A 323 5.40 19.76 -6.28
C TRP A 323 5.72 18.31 -5.80
N MET A 324 6.97 18.02 -5.37
CA MET A 324 7.31 16.73 -4.78
C MET A 324 6.66 16.55 -3.39
N GLN A 325 6.68 17.61 -2.58
CA GLN A 325 6.00 17.62 -1.27
C GLN A 325 4.50 17.39 -1.43
N LEU A 326 3.87 18.06 -2.39
CA LEU A 326 2.44 17.91 -2.71
C LEU A 326 2.13 16.52 -3.29
N ALA A 327 2.99 15.98 -4.15
CA ALA A 327 2.85 14.61 -4.66
C ALA A 327 2.93 13.57 -3.53
N PHE A 328 3.80 13.79 -2.53
CA PHE A 328 3.88 12.93 -1.36
C PHE A 328 2.60 13.00 -0.51
N ILE A 329 2.03 14.19 -0.30
CA ILE A 329 0.74 14.37 0.38
C ILE A 329 -0.37 13.66 -0.39
N ALA A 330 -0.42 13.80 -1.71
CA ALA A 330 -1.41 13.14 -2.55
C ALA A 330 -1.29 11.60 -2.47
N LEU A 331 -0.06 11.08 -2.53
CA LEU A 331 0.21 9.65 -2.34
C LEU A 331 -0.26 9.16 -0.97
N ALA A 332 0.13 9.87 0.09
CA ALA A 332 -0.29 9.55 1.46
C ALA A 332 -1.82 9.56 1.59
N GLY A 333 -2.48 10.60 1.05
CA GLY A 333 -3.93 10.72 1.01
C GLY A 333 -4.59 9.55 0.29
N CYS A 334 -4.07 9.14 -0.87
CA CYS A 334 -4.56 7.98 -1.63
C CYS A 334 -4.40 6.67 -0.84
N VAL A 335 -3.26 6.46 -0.19
CA VAL A 335 -3.00 5.26 0.63
C VAL A 335 -3.93 5.21 1.84
N VAL A 336 -4.06 6.32 2.56
CA VAL A 336 -4.94 6.42 3.73
C VAL A 336 -6.41 6.23 3.32
N ALA A 337 -6.88 6.92 2.27
CA ALA A 337 -8.24 6.81 1.76
C ALA A 337 -8.56 5.37 1.32
N SER A 338 -7.67 4.74 0.54
CA SER A 338 -7.84 3.35 0.11
C SER A 338 -7.94 2.39 1.30
N GLY A 339 -7.22 2.64 2.38
CA GLY A 339 -7.29 1.89 3.63
C GLY A 339 -8.67 1.94 4.30
N MET A 340 -9.41 3.06 4.22
CA MET A 340 -10.65 3.28 4.95
C MET A 340 -11.89 2.54 4.39
N GLY A 341 -11.82 1.98 3.19
CA GLY A 341 -12.95 1.36 2.49
C GLY A 341 -13.25 -0.11 2.85
N ALA A 342 -12.74 -0.65 3.95
CA ALA A 342 -12.82 -2.08 4.26
C ALA A 342 -14.25 -2.63 4.37
N VAL A 343 -15.18 -1.87 4.96
CA VAL A 343 -16.60 -2.25 5.09
C VAL A 343 -17.26 -2.28 3.71
N ALA A 344 -17.14 -1.18 2.96
CA ALA A 344 -17.73 -1.06 1.63
C ALA A 344 -17.18 -2.13 0.66
N ARG A 345 -15.88 -2.45 0.70
CA ARG A 345 -15.29 -3.54 -0.10
C ARG A 345 -15.87 -4.91 0.21
N ARG A 346 -16.19 -5.20 1.48
CA ARG A 346 -16.77 -6.49 1.86
C ARG A 346 -18.23 -6.60 1.48
N THR A 347 -19.02 -5.54 1.69
CA THR A 347 -20.45 -5.53 1.34
C THR A 347 -20.66 -5.50 -0.17
N ALA A 348 -19.75 -4.89 -0.94
CA ALA A 348 -19.81 -4.92 -2.40
C ALA A 348 -19.64 -6.31 -3.03
N LEU A 349 -19.25 -7.34 -2.25
CA LEU A 349 -19.20 -8.72 -2.73
C LEU A 349 -20.56 -9.36 -2.89
N LEU A 350 -21.54 -8.92 -2.12
CA LEU A 350 -22.90 -9.47 -2.07
C LEU A 350 -23.92 -8.34 -2.10
N PRO A 351 -24.05 -7.63 -3.24
CA PRO A 351 -24.96 -6.49 -3.37
C PRO A 351 -26.43 -6.87 -3.18
N GLU A 352 -26.77 -8.15 -3.38
CA GLU A 352 -28.12 -8.67 -3.18
C GLU A 352 -28.57 -8.54 -1.71
N LEU A 353 -27.63 -8.62 -0.75
CA LEU A 353 -27.96 -8.45 0.67
C LEU A 353 -28.36 -7.00 0.98
N ASP A 354 -27.74 -6.03 0.31
CA ASP A 354 -28.13 -4.62 0.45
C ASP A 354 -29.51 -4.34 -0.16
N ALA A 355 -29.90 -5.08 -1.21
CA ALA A 355 -31.22 -4.97 -1.83
C ALA A 355 -32.37 -5.51 -0.95
N LEU A 356 -32.07 -6.37 0.02
CA LEU A 356 -33.06 -6.88 1.01
C LEU A 356 -33.35 -5.85 2.11
N LEU A 357 -32.57 -4.79 2.24
CA LEU A 357 -32.83 -3.78 3.25
C LEU A 357 -34.00 -2.87 2.83
N PRO A 358 -34.88 -2.47 3.77
CA PRO A 358 -35.98 -1.52 3.49
C PRO A 358 -35.42 -0.07 3.39
N LEU A 359 -34.43 0.14 2.52
CA LEU A 359 -33.71 1.40 2.36
C LEU A 359 -33.43 1.67 0.89
N SER A 360 -33.40 2.94 0.53
CA SER A 360 -32.98 3.34 -0.82
C SER A 360 -31.47 3.05 -1.04
N PRO A 361 -31.04 2.78 -2.28
CA PRO A 361 -29.61 2.58 -2.58
C PRO A 361 -28.75 3.77 -2.15
N ALA A 362 -29.28 5.00 -2.24
CA ALA A 362 -28.58 6.22 -1.78
C ALA A 362 -28.39 6.21 -0.26
N SER A 363 -29.40 5.79 0.51
CA SER A 363 -29.30 5.68 1.98
C SER A 363 -28.26 4.65 2.39
N VAL A 364 -28.22 3.49 1.74
CA VAL A 364 -27.21 2.46 2.01
C VAL A 364 -25.79 3.02 1.74
N ARG A 365 -25.59 3.72 0.63
CA ARG A 365 -24.30 4.35 0.31
C ARG A 365 -23.93 5.44 1.27
N THR A 366 -24.88 6.25 1.71
CA THR A 366 -24.63 7.28 2.72
C THR A 366 -24.12 6.64 4.01
N SER A 367 -24.74 5.54 4.48
CA SER A 367 -24.27 4.80 5.65
C SER A 367 -22.81 4.34 5.47
N ARG A 368 -22.48 3.74 4.30
CA ARG A 368 -21.12 3.26 3.99
C ARG A 368 -20.09 4.39 3.87
N LEU A 369 -20.52 5.61 3.51
CA LEU A 369 -19.69 6.79 3.37
C LEU A 369 -19.32 7.42 4.72
N LEU A 370 -20.24 7.43 5.68
CA LEU A 370 -20.12 8.21 6.92
C LEU A 370 -18.81 7.98 7.67
N MET A 371 -18.45 6.73 7.93
CA MET A 371 -17.26 6.43 8.72
C MET A 371 -15.95 6.70 7.98
N PRO A 372 -15.77 6.26 6.72
CA PRO A 372 -14.59 6.65 5.93
C PRO A 372 -14.45 8.17 5.79
N ALA A 373 -15.54 8.88 5.51
CA ALA A 373 -15.52 10.33 5.39
C ALA A 373 -15.13 11.00 6.71
N ALA A 374 -15.73 10.61 7.84
CA ALA A 374 -15.37 11.15 9.15
C ALA A 374 -13.89 10.93 9.50
N ALA A 375 -13.36 9.74 9.23
CA ALA A 375 -11.96 9.44 9.48
C ALA A 375 -11.01 10.28 8.60
N LEU A 376 -11.35 10.48 7.32
CA LEU A 376 -10.55 11.27 6.37
C LEU A 376 -10.68 12.77 6.61
N VAL A 377 -11.86 13.25 7.02
CA VAL A 377 -12.07 14.62 7.50
C VAL A 377 -11.17 14.90 8.69
N LEU A 378 -11.15 14.00 9.68
CA LEU A 378 -10.26 14.16 10.85
C LEU A 378 -8.78 14.14 10.44
N TRP A 379 -8.38 13.21 9.57
CA TRP A 379 -7.00 13.11 9.09
C TRP A 379 -6.55 14.38 8.35
N MET A 380 -7.37 14.88 7.43
CA MET A 380 -7.09 16.11 6.68
C MET A 380 -7.15 17.36 7.57
N ALA A 381 -8.07 17.41 8.52
CA ALA A 381 -8.14 18.52 9.50
C ALA A 381 -6.88 18.58 10.36
N LEU A 382 -6.36 17.42 10.80
CA LEU A 382 -5.10 17.35 11.57
C LEU A 382 -3.90 17.78 10.71
N LEU A 383 -3.81 17.31 9.45
CA LEU A 383 -2.72 17.69 8.55
C LEU A 383 -2.74 19.18 8.24
N THR A 384 -3.87 19.70 7.76
CA THR A 384 -4.00 21.10 7.36
C THR A 384 -4.03 22.05 8.57
N GLY A 385 -4.53 21.60 9.71
CA GLY A 385 -4.47 22.32 10.97
C GLY A 385 -3.02 22.49 11.46
N ALA A 386 -2.25 21.40 11.44
CA ALA A 386 -0.82 21.46 11.78
C ALA A 386 -0.06 22.39 10.83
N LEU A 387 -0.35 22.34 9.51
CA LEU A 387 0.27 23.21 8.51
C LEU A 387 -0.10 24.69 8.74
N ALA A 388 -1.36 24.98 9.07
CA ALA A 388 -1.79 26.35 9.40
C ALA A 388 -1.08 26.89 10.65
N VAL A 389 -0.89 26.07 11.68
CA VAL A 389 -0.09 26.42 12.87
C VAL A 389 1.36 26.70 12.52
N LEU A 390 1.91 25.96 11.55
CA LEU A 390 3.26 26.16 11.01
C LEU A 390 3.34 27.29 9.98
N GLY A 391 2.28 28.07 9.82
CA GLY A 391 2.25 29.26 8.97
C GLY A 391 1.99 28.99 7.48
N ALA A 392 1.72 27.75 7.08
CA ALA A 392 1.41 27.43 5.69
C ALA A 392 -0.06 27.71 5.35
N GLY A 393 -0.31 28.35 4.20
CA GLY A 393 -1.64 28.47 3.57
C GLY A 393 -2.67 29.33 4.31
N GLY A 394 -2.35 29.84 5.50
CA GLY A 394 -3.24 30.74 6.25
C GLY A 394 -4.40 30.06 7.00
N PRO A 395 -5.26 30.83 7.71
CA PRO A 395 -6.24 30.30 8.67
C PRO A 395 -7.41 29.53 8.01
N MET A 396 -7.66 29.70 6.74
CA MET A 396 -8.73 28.99 6.01
C MET A 396 -8.30 27.58 5.54
N LEU A 397 -7.02 27.24 5.62
CA LEU A 397 -6.50 25.95 5.17
C LEU A 397 -7.15 24.76 5.89
N PRO A 398 -7.39 24.76 7.22
CA PRO A 398 -8.08 23.65 7.90
C PRO A 398 -9.50 23.41 7.39
N VAL A 399 -10.23 24.48 7.04
CA VAL A 399 -11.58 24.38 6.46
C VAL A 399 -11.52 23.66 5.11
N MET A 400 -10.56 24.03 4.26
CA MET A 400 -10.34 23.34 2.98
C MET A 400 -9.98 21.87 3.22
N GLY A 401 -9.14 21.55 4.21
CA GLY A 401 -8.79 20.18 4.58
C GLY A 401 -10.01 19.35 5.00
N ILE A 402 -10.90 19.90 5.82
CA ILE A 402 -12.15 19.24 6.23
C ILE A 402 -13.01 18.90 5.00
N LEU A 403 -13.19 19.86 4.10
CA LEU A 403 -13.95 19.67 2.85
C LEU A 403 -13.29 18.62 1.95
N ALA A 404 -11.96 18.69 1.78
CA ALA A 404 -11.20 17.70 1.01
C ALA A 404 -11.34 16.28 1.60
N GLY A 405 -11.29 16.14 2.91
CA GLY A 405 -11.50 14.86 3.60
C GLY A 405 -12.85 14.22 3.30
N ALA A 406 -13.92 15.02 3.21
CA ALA A 406 -15.24 14.54 2.80
C ALA A 406 -15.24 14.02 1.35
N GLY A 407 -14.62 14.74 0.42
CA GLY A 407 -14.46 14.32 -0.97
C GLY A 407 -13.61 13.05 -1.11
N MET A 408 -12.51 12.95 -0.36
CA MET A 408 -11.69 11.73 -0.29
C MET A 408 -12.50 10.52 0.23
N GLY A 409 -13.43 10.74 1.17
CA GLY A 409 -14.38 9.72 1.63
C GLY A 409 -15.23 9.16 0.49
N ALA A 410 -15.72 10.04 -0.38
CA ALA A 410 -16.45 9.63 -1.59
C ALA A 410 -15.54 8.86 -2.57
N GLY A 411 -14.29 9.29 -2.76
CA GLY A 411 -13.29 8.55 -3.53
C GLY A 411 -13.03 7.16 -2.99
N CYS A 412 -12.91 7.04 -1.67
CA CYS A 412 -12.78 5.77 -0.95
C CYS A 412 -13.97 4.84 -1.23
N LEU A 413 -15.21 5.33 -1.10
CA LEU A 413 -16.43 4.56 -1.38
C LEU A 413 -16.49 4.12 -2.85
N ARG A 414 -16.23 5.06 -3.78
CA ARG A 414 -16.24 4.78 -5.23
C ARG A 414 -15.22 3.69 -5.61
N GLY A 415 -14.01 3.75 -5.04
CA GLY A 415 -12.99 2.73 -5.25
C GLY A 415 -13.38 1.37 -4.66
N ALA A 416 -13.94 1.37 -3.45
CA ALA A 416 -14.32 0.15 -2.73
C ALA A 416 -15.51 -0.57 -3.37
N THR A 417 -16.48 0.16 -3.96
CA THR A 417 -17.72 -0.38 -4.55
C THR A 417 -17.68 -0.48 -6.07
N ARG A 418 -16.49 -0.46 -6.67
CA ARG A 418 -16.37 -0.59 -8.12
C ARG A 418 -16.90 -1.94 -8.61
N PRO A 419 -17.57 -2.00 -9.78
CA PRO A 419 -17.95 -3.25 -10.40
C PRO A 419 -16.70 -4.06 -10.80
N PRO A 420 -16.83 -5.39 -10.98
CA PRO A 420 -15.76 -6.21 -11.50
C PRO A 420 -15.29 -5.69 -12.86
N ALA A 421 -14.01 -5.91 -13.15
CA ALA A 421 -13.40 -5.46 -14.40
C ALA A 421 -14.03 -6.18 -15.60
N ASP A 422 -14.45 -5.40 -16.59
CA ASP A 422 -14.98 -5.95 -17.85
C ASP A 422 -13.82 -6.15 -18.85
N TRP A 423 -13.43 -7.40 -19.02
CA TRP A 423 -12.35 -7.82 -19.92
C TRP A 423 -12.76 -7.95 -21.38
N THR A 424 -14.07 -7.78 -21.69
CA THR A 424 -14.57 -7.84 -23.07
C THR A 424 -14.37 -6.52 -23.81
N LEU A 425 -14.11 -5.44 -23.10
CA LEU A 425 -13.88 -4.12 -23.69
C LEU A 425 -12.55 -4.06 -24.44
N PRO A 426 -12.52 -3.44 -25.64
CA PRO A 426 -11.29 -3.31 -26.41
C PRO A 426 -10.24 -2.48 -25.63
N PRO A 427 -8.95 -2.77 -25.83
CA PRO A 427 -7.87 -2.02 -25.21
C PRO A 427 -7.89 -0.55 -25.66
N VAL A 428 -7.24 0.31 -24.88
CA VAL A 428 -6.98 1.71 -25.24
C VAL A 428 -5.60 1.78 -25.87
N ASP A 429 -5.50 2.35 -27.05
CA ASP A 429 -4.22 2.63 -27.67
C ASP A 429 -3.53 3.78 -26.95
N THR A 430 -2.31 3.52 -26.51
CA THR A 430 -1.44 4.52 -25.89
C THR A 430 -0.15 4.64 -26.70
N PRO A 431 0.61 5.73 -26.56
CA PRO A 431 1.92 5.85 -27.22
C PRO A 431 2.90 4.72 -26.90
N MET A 432 2.66 3.99 -25.79
CA MET A 432 3.45 2.84 -25.35
C MET A 432 2.85 1.49 -25.77
N GLY A 433 1.76 1.50 -26.56
CA GLY A 433 1.05 0.30 -27.01
C GLY A 433 -0.35 0.16 -26.40
N PRO A 434 -1.11 -0.89 -26.80
CA PRO A 434 -2.47 -1.11 -26.32
C PRO A 434 -2.48 -1.54 -24.85
N VAL A 435 -3.25 -0.81 -24.03
CA VAL A 435 -3.43 -1.10 -22.61
C VAL A 435 -4.87 -1.54 -22.34
N PRO A 436 -5.11 -2.67 -21.64
CA PRO A 436 -6.45 -3.11 -21.32
C PRO A 436 -7.22 -2.08 -20.48
N ARG A 437 -8.39 -1.66 -20.94
CA ARG A 437 -9.26 -0.71 -20.22
C ARG A 437 -9.63 -1.19 -18.82
N ALA A 438 -9.79 -2.50 -18.67
CA ALA A 438 -10.08 -3.14 -17.40
C ALA A 438 -9.01 -2.82 -16.34
N GLN A 439 -7.72 -2.91 -16.69
CA GLN A 439 -6.60 -2.61 -15.79
C GLN A 439 -6.56 -1.12 -15.43
N LEU A 440 -6.69 -0.22 -16.42
CA LEU A 440 -6.74 1.22 -16.15
C LEU A 440 -7.90 1.60 -15.23
N SER A 441 -9.10 1.07 -15.49
CA SER A 441 -10.26 1.32 -14.64
C SER A 441 -10.07 0.75 -13.23
N ALA A 442 -9.42 -0.41 -13.12
CA ALA A 442 -9.11 -1.05 -11.84
C ALA A 442 -8.09 -0.25 -11.02
N LEU A 443 -7.13 0.39 -11.65
CA LEU A 443 -6.13 1.23 -10.98
C LEU A 443 -6.70 2.60 -10.60
N LEU A 444 -7.35 3.28 -11.54
CA LEU A 444 -7.69 4.70 -11.38
C LEU A 444 -8.97 4.94 -10.58
N ARG A 445 -9.94 4.02 -10.60
CA ARG A 445 -11.26 4.25 -10.00
C ARG A 445 -11.19 4.40 -8.49
N GLY A 446 -11.59 5.56 -8.00
CA GLY A 446 -11.50 5.99 -6.62
C GLY A 446 -10.27 6.85 -6.34
N LEU A 447 -9.12 6.58 -6.99
CA LEU A 447 -7.97 7.49 -6.94
C LEU A 447 -8.25 8.79 -7.69
N ASP A 448 -8.94 8.71 -8.82
CA ASP A 448 -9.41 9.87 -9.62
C ASP A 448 -10.13 10.90 -8.73
N VAL A 449 -11.11 10.44 -7.98
CA VAL A 449 -11.91 11.27 -7.07
C VAL A 449 -11.11 11.77 -5.88
N THR A 450 -10.24 10.92 -5.32
CA THR A 450 -9.39 11.29 -4.18
C THR A 450 -8.41 12.39 -4.56
N VAL A 451 -7.74 12.25 -5.70
CA VAL A 451 -6.81 13.27 -6.22
C VAL A 451 -7.56 14.57 -6.56
N LEU A 452 -8.70 14.47 -7.25
CA LEU A 452 -9.54 15.64 -7.56
C LEU A 452 -9.92 16.40 -6.28
N SER A 453 -10.26 15.70 -5.20
CA SER A 453 -10.60 16.31 -3.92
C SER A 453 -9.42 17.00 -3.23
N LEU A 454 -8.19 16.60 -3.53
CA LEU A 454 -6.98 17.20 -2.98
C LEU A 454 -6.45 18.38 -3.80
N LEU A 455 -6.90 18.54 -5.07
CA LEU A 455 -6.35 19.57 -5.95
C LEU A 455 -6.48 21.00 -5.41
N PRO A 456 -7.65 21.48 -4.90
CA PRO A 456 -7.72 22.86 -4.44
C PRO A 456 -6.89 23.13 -3.17
N VAL A 457 -6.80 22.14 -2.24
CA VAL A 457 -5.91 22.23 -1.08
C VAL A 457 -4.45 22.26 -1.54
N GLY A 458 -4.09 21.38 -2.48
CA GLY A 458 -2.74 21.34 -3.05
C GLY A 458 -2.38 22.68 -3.71
N LEU A 459 -3.31 23.29 -4.46
CA LEU A 459 -3.12 24.60 -5.08
C LEU A 459 -2.95 25.70 -4.03
N ALA A 460 -3.74 25.68 -2.95
CA ALA A 460 -3.60 26.64 -1.85
C ALA A 460 -2.24 26.53 -1.17
N LEU A 461 -1.73 25.33 -0.97
CA LEU A 461 -0.39 25.09 -0.44
C LEU A 461 0.72 25.50 -1.41
N PHE A 462 0.51 25.30 -2.71
CA PHE A 462 1.45 25.72 -3.76
C PHE A 462 1.55 27.23 -3.87
N VAL A 463 0.40 27.94 -3.82
CA VAL A 463 0.32 29.41 -3.86
C VAL A 463 0.74 30.05 -2.52
N GLY A 464 0.75 29.25 -1.44
CA GLY A 464 1.06 29.71 -0.10
C GLY A 464 -0.10 30.38 0.65
N GLN A 465 -1.29 30.47 0.03
CA GLN A 465 -2.46 31.15 0.61
C GLN A 465 -3.78 30.44 0.25
N ALA A 466 -4.64 30.23 1.26
CA ALA A 466 -6.00 29.76 1.08
C ALA A 466 -6.94 30.93 0.81
N VAL A 467 -6.95 31.43 -0.42
CA VAL A 467 -7.84 32.52 -0.83
C VAL A 467 -9.31 32.09 -0.89
N PRO A 468 -10.30 32.99 -0.66
CA PRO A 468 -11.73 32.61 -0.62
C PRO A 468 -12.22 31.85 -1.87
N VAL A 469 -11.69 32.18 -3.05
CA VAL A 469 -12.03 31.49 -4.31
C VAL A 469 -11.63 30.02 -4.26
N LEU A 470 -10.46 29.67 -3.69
CA LEU A 470 -10.02 28.29 -3.54
C LEU A 470 -10.85 27.53 -2.50
N VAL A 471 -11.30 28.21 -1.43
CA VAL A 471 -12.22 27.63 -0.44
C VAL A 471 -13.56 27.30 -1.10
N LEU A 472 -14.12 28.22 -1.89
CA LEU A 472 -15.35 27.99 -2.64
C LEU A 472 -15.18 26.83 -3.65
N MET A 473 -14.09 26.84 -4.41
CA MET A 473 -13.77 25.76 -5.35
C MET A 473 -13.68 24.40 -4.61
N GLN A 474 -13.03 24.36 -3.44
CA GLN A 474 -12.96 23.16 -2.62
C GLN A 474 -14.35 22.68 -2.17
N ALA A 475 -15.21 23.61 -1.73
CA ALA A 475 -16.57 23.28 -1.31
C ALA A 475 -17.40 22.71 -2.47
N VAL A 476 -17.32 23.33 -3.64
CA VAL A 476 -18.02 22.88 -4.86
C VAL A 476 -17.51 21.50 -5.30
N VAL A 477 -16.19 21.33 -5.41
CA VAL A 477 -15.58 20.03 -5.80
C VAL A 477 -16.01 18.94 -4.84
N SER A 478 -15.89 19.17 -3.53
CA SER A 478 -16.23 18.17 -2.52
C SER A 478 -17.72 17.82 -2.54
N LEU A 479 -18.60 18.83 -2.67
CA LEU A 479 -20.05 18.63 -2.77
C LEU A 479 -20.42 17.82 -4.03
N VAL A 480 -19.93 18.24 -5.18
CA VAL A 480 -20.21 17.57 -6.48
C VAL A 480 -19.73 16.12 -6.43
N VAL A 481 -18.52 15.88 -5.97
CA VAL A 481 -17.95 14.53 -5.87
C VAL A 481 -18.78 13.64 -4.94
N VAL A 482 -19.16 14.13 -3.76
CA VAL A 482 -19.99 13.38 -2.81
C VAL A 482 -21.36 13.07 -3.43
N LEU A 483 -22.02 14.05 -4.03
CA LEU A 483 -23.32 13.87 -4.68
C LEU A 483 -23.24 12.86 -5.85
N VAL A 484 -22.25 13.02 -6.73
CA VAL A 484 -22.06 12.09 -7.86
C VAL A 484 -21.85 10.65 -7.37
N VAL A 485 -21.02 10.43 -6.34
CA VAL A 485 -20.77 9.09 -5.82
C VAL A 485 -22.00 8.52 -5.12
N LEU A 486 -22.78 9.31 -4.40
CA LEU A 486 -24.00 8.85 -3.76
C LEU A 486 -25.11 8.53 -4.79
N LEU A 487 -25.26 9.34 -5.84
CA LEU A 487 -26.32 9.20 -6.83
C LEU A 487 -25.98 8.24 -7.97
N SER A 488 -24.69 8.04 -8.30
CA SER A 488 -24.23 7.15 -9.38
C SER A 488 -24.40 5.67 -9.05
N GLY A 489 -25.52 5.25 -8.43
CA GLY A 489 -25.84 3.88 -8.09
C GLY A 489 -25.69 2.97 -9.30
N SER A 490 -24.95 1.87 -9.15
CA SER A 490 -24.96 0.80 -10.12
C SER A 490 -26.41 0.41 -10.40
N LYS A 491 -26.89 0.64 -11.61
CA LYS A 491 -28.09 -0.03 -12.08
C LYS A 491 -27.83 -1.53 -11.87
N PRO A 492 -28.71 -2.29 -11.20
CA PRO A 492 -28.51 -3.71 -11.06
C PRO A 492 -28.30 -4.29 -12.46
N ALA A 493 -27.33 -5.19 -12.58
CA ALA A 493 -27.02 -5.86 -13.84
C ALA A 493 -28.17 -6.77 -14.36
N TYR A 494 -29.27 -6.83 -13.64
CA TYR A 494 -30.50 -7.47 -14.02
C TYR A 494 -31.25 -6.62 -15.05
N GLY A 495 -31.00 -6.87 -16.35
CA GLY A 495 -31.73 -6.20 -17.43
C GLY A 495 -31.05 -6.17 -18.79
N ARG A 496 -29.98 -6.94 -19.00
CA ARG A 496 -29.45 -7.20 -20.35
C ARG A 496 -29.39 -8.72 -20.57
N GLN A 497 -30.55 -9.28 -20.80
CA GLN A 497 -30.70 -10.51 -21.57
C GLN A 497 -31.29 -10.13 -22.93
#